data_b68b5bde2ad5a1e09900b561445a9be0
#
_entry.id   b68b5bde2ad5a1e09900b561445a9be0
#
_cell.length_a   1.000
_cell.length_b   1.000
_cell.length_c   1.000
_cell.angle_alpha   90.00
_cell.angle_beta   90.00
_cell.angle_gamma   90.00
#
_symmetry.space_group_name_H-M   'P 1'
#
loop_
_entity.id
_entity.type
_entity.pdbx_description
1 polymer ?
#
loop_
_entity_poly.entity_id
_entity_poly.type
_entity_poly.pdbx_seq_one_letter_code
_entity_poly.pdbx_strand_id
1 'polypeptide(L)'
;MKFIQILTLLLVSHLLFAQKIELEILGSGGPEIDSRASTSYLLWVDNKAKLIVDMGSGSMLRFEQENAKLETLEAVVLTHLHIDHSVDLPAYVKAGYFSKRRQSLDIIAPFGNEAFPSIEEFLTGLFGEDGIYRYMNDVLSPNSDSFEIIPVEIDSPNIITRKYPSFSLQLINTHHGIVPALALAILIDGKKIVISGDSNDKEKHLERLAKDADLFIAHHAVPEHTNKFAKNLHMIPSIIADIAQKSHVKKVILTHRMRRTLTKEQESLTVIRKVYKGVVLFGEDRMRVRLK
;
A
#
# COMPACT_ATOMS: atom_id res chain seq x y z
N MET A 1 -66.27 19.69 -17.31
CA MET A 1 -65.27 19.84 -16.25
C MET A 1 -64.10 18.92 -16.61
N LYS A 2 -62.98 19.50 -17.08
CA LYS A 2 -61.78 18.74 -17.44
C LYS A 2 -60.83 18.80 -16.19
N PHE A 3 -60.57 17.64 -15.56
CA PHE A 3 -59.56 17.54 -14.50
C PHE A 3 -58.15 17.52 -15.14
N ILE A 4 -57.39 18.55 -14.89
CA ILE A 4 -55.97 18.60 -15.23
C ILE A 4 -55.21 17.92 -14.06
N GLN A 5 -54.67 16.71 -14.32
CA GLN A 5 -53.71 16.09 -13.38
C GLN A 5 -52.35 16.73 -13.61
N ILE A 6 -51.89 17.50 -12.62
CA ILE A 6 -50.51 18.02 -12.56
C ILE A 6 -49.64 16.90 -12.02
N LEU A 7 -48.83 16.29 -12.90
CA LEU A 7 -47.80 15.32 -12.54
C LEU A 7 -46.57 16.09 -12.06
N THR A 8 -46.42 16.22 -10.76
CA THR A 8 -45.24 16.84 -10.15
C THR A 8 -44.08 15.84 -10.23
N LEU A 9 -43.16 16.01 -11.17
CA LEU A 9 -41.94 15.25 -11.29
C LEU A 9 -40.97 15.74 -10.22
N LEU A 10 -40.84 15.02 -9.11
CA LEU A 10 -39.78 15.21 -8.09
C LEU A 10 -38.45 14.78 -8.70
N LEU A 11 -37.69 15.72 -9.25
CA LEU A 11 -36.27 15.57 -9.54
C LEU A 11 -35.53 15.53 -8.23
N VAL A 12 -35.28 14.33 -7.69
CA VAL A 12 -34.32 14.12 -6.62
C VAL A 12 -32.93 14.26 -7.23
N SER A 13 -32.38 15.47 -7.22
CA SER A 13 -30.98 15.70 -7.54
C SER A 13 -30.14 15.01 -6.43
N HIS A 14 -29.65 13.82 -6.72
CA HIS A 14 -28.58 13.24 -5.94
C HIS A 14 -27.37 14.15 -6.12
N LEU A 15 -27.13 15.04 -5.16
CA LEU A 15 -25.83 15.70 -5.03
C LEU A 15 -24.79 14.58 -4.80
N LEU A 16 -24.16 14.14 -5.87
CA LEU A 16 -22.99 13.27 -5.81
C LEU A 16 -21.88 14.10 -5.17
N PHE A 17 -21.80 14.07 -3.84
CA PHE A 17 -20.60 14.55 -3.17
C PHE A 17 -19.47 13.60 -3.57
N ALA A 18 -18.45 14.14 -4.27
CA ALA A 18 -17.23 13.38 -4.56
C ALA A 18 -16.67 12.80 -3.26
N GLN A 19 -16.33 11.53 -3.27
CA GLN A 19 -15.74 10.86 -2.09
C GLN A 19 -14.48 11.60 -1.65
N LYS A 20 -14.31 11.74 -0.35
CA LYS A 20 -13.06 12.25 0.21
C LYS A 20 -12.03 11.12 0.23
N ILE A 21 -11.09 11.14 -0.70
CA ILE A 21 -10.05 10.13 -0.85
C ILE A 21 -8.73 10.72 -0.39
N GLU A 22 -8.08 10.05 0.56
CA GLU A 22 -6.78 10.45 1.07
C GLU A 22 -5.88 9.21 1.22
N LEU A 23 -4.60 9.35 0.85
CA LEU A 23 -3.56 8.39 1.22
C LEU A 23 -2.70 9.01 2.32
N GLU A 24 -2.52 8.29 3.38
CA GLU A 24 -1.65 8.66 4.49
C GLU A 24 -0.43 7.76 4.55
N ILE A 25 0.72 8.35 4.79
CA ILE A 25 1.99 7.66 5.03
C ILE A 25 2.08 7.45 6.54
N LEU A 26 1.81 6.24 7.03
CA LEU A 26 2.00 5.90 8.44
C LEU A 26 3.48 5.76 8.79
N GLY A 27 4.26 5.20 7.85
CA GLY A 27 5.70 5.06 7.98
C GLY A 27 6.41 5.36 6.68
N SER A 28 7.39 6.25 6.73
CA SER A 28 8.15 6.76 5.58
C SER A 28 9.57 6.20 5.51
N GLY A 29 10.00 5.48 6.52
CA GLY A 29 11.33 4.88 6.66
C GLY A 29 11.42 3.46 6.09
N GLY A 30 12.63 2.92 6.08
CA GLY A 30 12.95 1.52 5.83
C GLY A 30 13.31 0.79 7.13
N PRO A 31 14.26 -0.18 7.09
CA PRO A 31 14.61 -1.00 8.26
C PRO A 31 15.53 -0.30 9.28
N GLU A 32 15.94 0.94 9.03
CA GLU A 32 16.93 1.63 9.83
C GLU A 32 16.30 2.35 11.04
N ILE A 33 17.03 2.40 12.15
CA ILE A 33 16.62 3.13 13.36
C ILE A 33 16.97 4.61 13.17
N ASP A 34 15.99 5.42 12.77
CA ASP A 34 16.16 6.85 12.48
C ASP A 34 14.97 7.72 12.91
N SER A 35 14.20 7.25 13.89
CA SER A 35 13.02 7.90 14.48
C SER A 35 11.76 7.92 13.60
N ARG A 36 11.79 7.32 12.41
CA ARG A 36 10.62 7.13 11.56
C ARG A 36 10.06 5.74 11.73
N ALA A 37 8.75 5.61 11.53
CA ALA A 37 8.15 4.29 11.36
C ALA A 37 8.60 3.68 10.02
N SER A 38 8.74 2.36 9.98
CA SER A 38 9.01 1.63 8.75
C SER A 38 7.78 1.65 7.83
N THR A 39 7.98 1.23 6.59
CA THR A 39 7.01 1.38 5.50
C THR A 39 5.58 0.97 5.86
N SER A 40 4.65 1.90 5.72
CA SER A 40 3.21 1.64 5.80
C SER A 40 2.39 2.79 5.23
N TYR A 41 1.28 2.46 4.56
CA TYR A 41 0.36 3.43 3.97
C TYR A 41 -1.08 3.06 4.33
N LEU A 42 -1.92 4.09 4.53
CA LEU A 42 -3.33 3.93 4.88
C LEU A 42 -4.21 4.69 3.89
N LEU A 43 -5.11 3.97 3.23
CA LEU A 43 -6.16 4.57 2.41
C LEU A 43 -7.34 4.98 3.26
N TRP A 44 -7.71 6.24 3.18
CA TRP A 44 -8.91 6.79 3.77
C TRP A 44 -9.96 7.07 2.70
N VAL A 45 -11.20 6.63 2.97
CA VAL A 45 -12.38 6.96 2.16
C VAL A 45 -13.45 7.49 3.09
N ASP A 46 -13.88 8.74 2.89
CA ASP A 46 -14.86 9.42 3.74
C ASP A 46 -14.53 9.32 5.24
N ASN A 47 -13.26 9.57 5.59
CA ASN A 47 -12.69 9.48 6.93
C ASN A 47 -12.73 8.07 7.56
N LYS A 48 -12.90 7.02 6.78
CA LYS A 48 -12.79 5.62 7.23
C LYS A 48 -11.53 4.99 6.64
N ALA A 49 -10.76 4.33 7.50
CA ALA A 49 -9.60 3.52 7.09
C ALA A 49 -10.09 2.30 6.29
N LYS A 50 -9.60 2.11 5.06
CA LYS A 50 -10.10 1.07 4.16
C LYS A 50 -9.09 0.03 3.74
N LEU A 51 -7.84 0.45 3.54
CA LEU A 51 -6.75 -0.41 3.10
C LEU A 51 -5.47 -0.02 3.82
N ILE A 52 -4.74 -0.99 4.33
CA ILE A 52 -3.35 -0.83 4.75
C ILE A 52 -2.46 -1.48 3.70
N VAL A 53 -1.40 -0.78 3.30
CA VAL A 53 -0.33 -1.34 2.48
C VAL A 53 0.94 -1.29 3.30
N ASP A 54 1.49 -2.46 3.56
CA ASP A 54 2.60 -2.75 4.47
C ASP A 54 2.32 -2.42 5.95
N MET A 55 2.90 -3.21 6.81
CA MET A 55 2.78 -3.12 8.27
C MET A 55 4.17 -3.14 8.93
N GLY A 56 5.02 -2.19 8.53
CA GLY A 56 6.35 -2.05 9.09
C GLY A 56 6.35 -1.56 10.53
N SER A 57 7.51 -1.63 11.18
CA SER A 57 7.68 -1.29 12.59
C SER A 57 7.21 0.12 12.92
N GLY A 58 6.36 0.24 13.94
CA GLY A 58 5.77 1.52 14.40
C GLY A 58 4.53 1.95 13.63
N SER A 59 4.13 1.24 12.57
CA SER A 59 2.94 1.56 11.79
C SER A 59 1.67 1.45 12.61
N MET A 60 1.57 0.47 13.52
CA MET A 60 0.40 0.31 14.39
C MET A 60 0.23 1.50 15.33
N LEU A 61 1.31 2.01 15.91
CA LEU A 61 1.25 3.20 16.77
C LEU A 61 0.76 4.42 15.97
N ARG A 62 1.22 4.59 14.72
CA ARG A 62 0.75 5.67 13.84
C ARG A 62 -0.73 5.51 13.48
N PHE A 63 -1.16 4.28 13.16
CA PHE A 63 -2.58 3.96 12.91
C PHE A 63 -3.48 4.37 14.08
N GLU A 64 -3.08 4.06 15.32
CA GLU A 64 -3.78 4.47 16.53
C GLU A 64 -3.81 6.01 16.69
N GLN A 65 -2.66 6.67 16.51
CA GLN A 65 -2.54 8.14 16.61
C GLN A 65 -3.43 8.90 15.64
N GLU A 66 -3.75 8.29 14.48
CA GLU A 66 -4.68 8.83 13.50
C GLU A 66 -6.15 8.46 13.79
N ASN A 67 -6.42 7.78 14.91
CA ASN A 67 -7.75 7.31 15.30
C ASN A 67 -8.39 6.37 14.24
N ALA A 68 -7.58 5.69 13.46
CA ALA A 68 -8.04 4.70 12.49
C ALA A 68 -8.71 3.50 13.19
N LYS A 69 -9.65 2.86 12.50
CA LYS A 69 -10.46 1.77 13.05
C LYS A 69 -10.26 0.49 12.26
N LEU A 70 -9.85 -0.58 12.93
CA LEU A 70 -9.63 -1.90 12.32
C LEU A 70 -10.91 -2.49 11.71
N GLU A 71 -12.06 -2.23 12.30
CA GLU A 71 -13.36 -2.72 11.84
C GLU A 71 -13.78 -2.13 10.49
N THR A 72 -13.14 -1.06 10.02
CA THR A 72 -13.46 -0.44 8.73
C THR A 72 -12.56 -0.87 7.59
N LEU A 73 -11.48 -1.60 7.90
CA LEU A 73 -10.55 -2.12 6.89
C LEU A 73 -11.23 -3.20 6.02
N GLU A 74 -10.97 -3.13 4.73
CA GLU A 74 -11.47 -4.09 3.74
C GLU A 74 -10.38 -5.09 3.32
N ALA A 75 -9.11 -4.67 3.32
CA ALA A 75 -7.97 -5.52 3.01
C ALA A 75 -6.66 -4.98 3.62
N VAL A 76 -5.66 -5.84 3.65
CA VAL A 76 -4.25 -5.52 3.88
C VAL A 76 -3.45 -6.05 2.69
N VAL A 77 -2.47 -5.28 2.21
CA VAL A 77 -1.48 -5.75 1.23
C VAL A 77 -0.10 -5.66 1.86
N LEU A 78 0.61 -6.76 1.93
CA LEU A 78 2.05 -6.78 2.21
C LEU A 78 2.77 -6.84 0.87
N THR A 79 3.49 -5.79 0.50
CA THR A 79 4.21 -5.75 -0.78
C THR A 79 5.26 -6.84 -0.85
N HIS A 80 5.84 -7.19 0.29
CA HIS A 80 6.71 -8.35 0.49
C HIS A 80 6.91 -8.61 2.00
N LEU A 81 7.61 -9.69 2.35
CA LEU A 81 7.69 -10.15 3.73
C LEU A 81 8.99 -9.76 4.47
N HIS A 82 9.72 -8.72 4.01
CA HIS A 82 10.77 -8.15 4.84
C HIS A 82 10.19 -7.58 6.14
N ILE A 83 11.00 -7.57 7.19
CA ILE A 83 10.55 -7.20 8.54
C ILE A 83 10.05 -5.76 8.61
N ASP A 84 10.64 -4.84 7.85
CA ASP A 84 10.25 -3.44 7.77
C ASP A 84 8.98 -3.18 6.94
N HIS A 85 8.34 -4.25 6.43
CA HIS A 85 7.06 -4.23 5.75
C HIS A 85 5.98 -5.08 6.44
N SER A 86 6.34 -5.94 7.42
CA SER A 86 5.41 -6.96 7.92
C SER A 86 5.37 -7.13 9.45
N VAL A 87 6.37 -6.60 10.19
CA VAL A 87 6.56 -6.98 11.61
C VAL A 87 5.44 -6.55 12.54
N ASP A 88 4.69 -5.49 12.24
CA ASP A 88 3.58 -5.05 13.09
C ASP A 88 2.28 -5.87 12.85
N LEU A 89 2.22 -6.73 11.81
CA LEU A 89 1.02 -7.55 11.52
C LEU A 89 0.48 -8.29 12.75
N PRO A 90 1.30 -9.01 13.56
CA PRO A 90 0.79 -9.69 14.74
C PRO A 90 0.14 -8.74 15.75
N ALA A 91 0.67 -7.53 15.89
CA ALA A 91 0.10 -6.51 16.79
C ALA A 91 -1.27 -6.01 16.29
N TYR A 92 -1.42 -5.77 14.98
CA TYR A 92 -2.71 -5.44 14.38
C TYR A 92 -3.74 -6.55 14.56
N VAL A 93 -3.34 -7.82 14.34
CA VAL A 93 -4.21 -8.98 14.55
C VAL A 93 -4.65 -9.04 16.01
N LYS A 94 -3.71 -8.89 16.96
CA LYS A 94 -4.04 -8.88 18.40
C LYS A 94 -4.99 -7.74 18.76
N ALA A 95 -4.77 -6.54 18.24
CA ALA A 95 -5.68 -5.41 18.48
C ALA A 95 -7.08 -5.66 17.93
N GLY A 96 -7.20 -6.45 16.87
CA GLY A 96 -8.46 -6.85 16.28
C GLY A 96 -9.40 -7.57 17.28
N TYR A 97 -8.85 -8.39 18.17
CA TYR A 97 -9.64 -9.05 19.25
C TYR A 97 -10.30 -8.06 20.20
N PHE A 98 -9.72 -6.89 20.39
CA PHE A 98 -10.25 -5.83 21.25
C PHE A 98 -11.07 -4.79 20.48
N SER A 99 -11.22 -4.98 19.18
CA SER A 99 -12.03 -4.13 18.31
C SER A 99 -13.44 -4.68 18.12
N LYS A 100 -14.27 -3.95 17.37
CA LYS A 100 -15.60 -4.42 16.94
C LYS A 100 -15.57 -5.19 15.63
N ARG A 101 -14.38 -5.53 15.13
CA ARG A 101 -14.26 -6.29 13.89
C ARG A 101 -14.83 -7.69 14.05
N ARG A 102 -15.68 -8.10 13.07
CA ARG A 102 -16.23 -9.47 12.97
C ARG A 102 -16.16 -9.99 11.54
N GLN A 103 -15.88 -9.11 10.58
CA GLN A 103 -15.71 -9.50 9.20
C GLN A 103 -14.29 -10.01 8.96
N SER A 104 -14.13 -11.00 8.09
CA SER A 104 -12.84 -11.49 7.67
C SER A 104 -11.98 -10.36 7.06
N LEU A 105 -10.68 -10.56 7.03
CA LEU A 105 -9.71 -9.60 6.50
C LEU A 105 -8.75 -10.32 5.55
N ASP A 106 -8.79 -9.96 4.28
CA ASP A 106 -7.81 -10.44 3.31
C ASP A 106 -6.42 -9.88 3.66
N ILE A 107 -5.43 -10.77 3.75
CA ILE A 107 -4.02 -10.45 3.84
C ILE A 107 -3.37 -10.88 2.52
N ILE A 108 -3.17 -9.91 1.65
CA ILE A 108 -2.65 -10.12 0.30
C ILE A 108 -1.12 -9.98 0.33
N ALA A 109 -0.41 -10.93 -0.25
CA ALA A 109 1.05 -10.87 -0.38
C ALA A 109 1.53 -11.64 -1.63
N PRO A 110 2.81 -11.51 -2.03
CA PRO A 110 3.36 -12.32 -3.10
C PRO A 110 3.42 -13.80 -2.71
N PHE A 111 3.40 -14.65 -3.71
CA PHE A 111 3.67 -16.08 -3.57
C PHE A 111 5.11 -16.29 -3.05
N GLY A 112 5.30 -17.31 -2.22
CA GLY A 112 6.62 -17.65 -1.67
C GLY A 112 7.61 -18.24 -2.67
N ASN A 113 8.84 -18.48 -2.22
CA ASN A 113 9.86 -19.23 -2.94
C ASN A 113 10.75 -20.02 -1.96
N GLU A 114 11.82 -20.65 -2.43
CA GLU A 114 12.73 -21.42 -1.55
C GLU A 114 13.33 -20.61 -0.39
N ALA A 115 13.46 -19.29 -0.51
CA ALA A 115 14.09 -18.43 0.48
C ALA A 115 13.08 -17.62 1.33
N PHE A 116 11.85 -17.49 0.87
CA PHE A 116 10.80 -16.72 1.53
C PHE A 116 9.49 -17.51 1.58
N PRO A 117 8.81 -17.55 2.74
CA PRO A 117 7.53 -18.23 2.86
C PRO A 117 6.45 -17.59 1.97
N SER A 118 5.45 -18.37 1.61
CA SER A 118 4.18 -17.84 1.13
C SER A 118 3.44 -17.10 2.24
N ILE A 119 2.40 -16.33 1.93
CA ILE A 119 1.59 -15.67 2.96
C ILE A 119 0.88 -16.69 3.85
N GLU A 120 0.44 -17.81 3.30
CA GLU A 120 -0.18 -18.88 4.07
C GLU A 120 0.82 -19.50 5.06
N GLU A 121 2.04 -19.82 4.62
CA GLU A 121 3.12 -20.31 5.50
C GLU A 121 3.51 -19.26 6.55
N PHE A 122 3.59 -17.99 6.17
CA PHE A 122 3.91 -16.89 7.09
C PHE A 122 2.86 -16.75 8.19
N LEU A 123 1.57 -16.71 7.83
CA LEU A 123 0.47 -16.63 8.79
C LEU A 123 0.36 -17.88 9.66
N THR A 124 0.57 -19.06 9.09
CA THR A 124 0.60 -20.32 9.83
C THR A 124 1.77 -20.37 10.81
N GLY A 125 2.95 -19.90 10.40
CA GLY A 125 4.12 -19.78 11.28
C GLY A 125 3.90 -18.78 12.44
N LEU A 126 3.09 -17.76 12.25
CA LEU A 126 2.73 -16.82 13.30
C LEU A 126 1.63 -17.35 14.21
N PHE A 127 0.53 -17.86 13.66
CA PHE A 127 -0.73 -18.08 14.38
C PHE A 127 -1.22 -19.54 14.36
N GLY A 128 -0.61 -20.43 13.57
CA GLY A 128 -0.99 -21.84 13.50
C GLY A 128 -0.81 -22.56 14.84
N GLU A 129 -1.22 -23.83 14.93
CA GLU A 129 -1.15 -24.64 16.15
C GLU A 129 0.26 -24.72 16.74
N ASP A 130 1.29 -24.76 15.88
CA ASP A 130 2.70 -24.73 16.24
C ASP A 130 3.35 -23.33 16.06
N GLY A 131 2.54 -22.32 15.77
CA GLY A 131 3.00 -20.96 15.49
C GLY A 131 3.49 -20.23 16.74
N ILE A 132 4.24 -19.14 16.52
CA ILE A 132 4.79 -18.31 17.60
C ILE A 132 3.69 -17.76 18.51
N TYR A 133 2.57 -17.31 17.94
CA TYR A 133 1.40 -16.75 18.65
C TYR A 133 0.20 -17.70 18.61
N ARG A 134 0.45 -19.03 18.78
CA ARG A 134 -0.58 -20.08 18.71
C ARG A 134 -1.82 -19.87 19.59
N TYR A 135 -1.74 -19.04 20.62
CA TYR A 135 -2.89 -18.65 21.42
C TYR A 135 -3.94 -17.79 20.69
N MET A 136 -3.63 -17.40 19.44
CA MET A 136 -4.54 -16.71 18.52
C MET A 136 -4.88 -17.58 17.29
N ASN A 137 -4.72 -18.91 17.37
CA ASN A 137 -4.87 -19.78 16.20
C ASN A 137 -6.28 -19.75 15.59
N ASP A 138 -7.29 -19.40 16.39
CA ASP A 138 -8.67 -19.23 15.93
C ASP A 138 -8.79 -18.20 14.80
N VAL A 139 -7.87 -17.20 14.73
CA VAL A 139 -7.91 -16.17 13.68
C VAL A 139 -7.70 -16.73 12.25
N LEU A 140 -7.15 -17.93 12.13
CA LEU A 140 -7.02 -18.65 10.85
C LEU A 140 -8.25 -19.51 10.51
N SER A 141 -9.30 -19.45 11.32
CA SER A 141 -10.51 -20.26 11.16
C SER A 141 -11.71 -19.41 10.81
N PRO A 142 -12.58 -19.86 9.88
CA PRO A 142 -13.86 -19.19 9.60
C PRO A 142 -14.82 -19.19 10.81
N ASN A 143 -14.54 -20.01 11.83
CA ASN A 143 -15.31 -20.08 13.07
C ASN A 143 -14.66 -19.28 14.22
N SER A 144 -13.79 -18.32 13.92
CA SER A 144 -13.18 -17.45 14.93
C SER A 144 -14.23 -16.70 15.75
N ASP A 145 -14.06 -16.67 17.06
CA ASP A 145 -14.89 -15.86 17.99
C ASP A 145 -14.65 -14.36 17.80
N SER A 146 -13.59 -13.98 17.10
CA SER A 146 -13.20 -12.60 16.80
C SER A 146 -13.44 -12.27 15.31
N PHE A 147 -12.46 -12.51 14.48
CA PHE A 147 -12.51 -12.33 13.03
C PHE A 147 -11.48 -13.26 12.38
N GLU A 148 -11.71 -13.60 11.14
CA GLU A 148 -10.81 -14.42 10.35
C GLU A 148 -9.83 -13.55 9.54
N ILE A 149 -8.57 -13.96 9.43
CA ILE A 149 -7.62 -13.46 8.41
C ILE A 149 -7.49 -14.48 7.29
N ILE A 150 -7.63 -14.03 6.05
CA ILE A 150 -7.61 -14.88 4.87
C ILE A 150 -6.34 -14.62 4.07
N PRO A 151 -5.42 -15.60 3.95
CA PRO A 151 -4.26 -15.47 3.07
C PRO A 151 -4.69 -15.38 1.60
N VAL A 152 -4.13 -14.41 0.88
CA VAL A 152 -4.37 -14.22 -0.56
C VAL A 152 -3.04 -14.06 -1.26
N GLU A 153 -2.64 -15.07 -2.00
CA GLU A 153 -1.38 -15.09 -2.74
C GLU A 153 -1.53 -14.52 -4.14
N ILE A 154 -0.55 -13.75 -4.54
CA ILE A 154 -0.43 -13.20 -5.89
C ILE A 154 0.88 -13.70 -6.51
N ASP A 155 0.75 -14.45 -7.59
CA ASP A 155 1.86 -14.86 -8.44
C ASP A 155 1.49 -14.59 -9.90
N SER A 156 1.81 -13.40 -10.38
CA SER A 156 1.48 -13.06 -11.76
C SER A 156 2.38 -11.98 -12.34
N PRO A 157 2.97 -12.22 -13.50
CA PRO A 157 3.64 -11.17 -14.29
C PRO A 157 2.64 -10.25 -15.00
N ASN A 158 1.36 -10.56 -14.91
CA ASN A 158 0.27 -9.75 -15.44
C ASN A 158 -0.52 -9.09 -14.31
N ILE A 159 -1.20 -7.99 -14.64
CA ILE A 159 -2.04 -7.29 -13.68
C ILE A 159 -3.23 -8.17 -13.28
N ILE A 160 -3.32 -8.49 -12.00
CA ILE A 160 -4.48 -9.15 -11.38
C ILE A 160 -5.36 -8.08 -10.74
N THR A 161 -6.65 -8.13 -10.97
CA THR A 161 -7.61 -7.18 -10.39
C THR A 161 -8.45 -7.84 -9.30
N ARG A 162 -8.50 -7.23 -8.12
CA ARG A 162 -9.40 -7.61 -7.02
C ARG A 162 -10.29 -6.42 -6.68
N LYS A 163 -11.58 -6.70 -6.44
CA LYS A 163 -12.57 -5.67 -6.12
C LYS A 163 -12.99 -5.76 -4.65
N TYR A 164 -13.02 -4.61 -4.01
CA TYR A 164 -13.52 -4.40 -2.65
C TYR A 164 -14.68 -3.41 -2.67
N PRO A 165 -15.48 -3.33 -1.60
CA PRO A 165 -16.64 -2.43 -1.58
C PRO A 165 -16.31 -0.96 -1.86
N SER A 166 -15.15 -0.48 -1.37
CA SER A 166 -14.77 0.95 -1.51
C SER A 166 -13.78 1.21 -2.63
N PHE A 167 -13.04 0.21 -3.13
CA PHE A 167 -11.97 0.38 -4.12
C PHE A 167 -11.71 -0.91 -4.91
N SER A 168 -10.88 -0.81 -5.92
CA SER A 168 -10.31 -1.99 -6.59
C SER A 168 -8.79 -1.93 -6.52
N LEU A 169 -8.15 -3.10 -6.43
CA LEU A 169 -6.71 -3.26 -6.51
C LEU A 169 -6.32 -3.85 -7.86
N GLN A 170 -5.25 -3.31 -8.43
CA GLN A 170 -4.47 -3.96 -9.48
C GLN A 170 -3.13 -4.33 -8.89
N LEU A 171 -2.75 -5.59 -8.96
CA LEU A 171 -1.54 -6.14 -8.34
C LEU A 171 -0.71 -6.83 -9.42
N ILE A 172 0.62 -6.74 -9.30
CA ILE A 172 1.55 -7.37 -10.23
C ILE A 172 2.85 -7.68 -9.50
N ASN A 173 3.49 -8.81 -9.85
CA ASN A 173 4.82 -9.13 -9.35
C ASN A 173 5.82 -8.07 -9.82
N THR A 174 6.80 -7.75 -8.97
CA THR A 174 7.90 -6.86 -9.28
C THR A 174 9.23 -7.44 -8.81
N HIS A 175 10.35 -6.90 -9.31
CA HIS A 175 11.66 -7.47 -9.03
C HIS A 175 12.34 -6.79 -7.85
N HIS A 176 12.60 -7.55 -6.79
CA HIS A 176 13.36 -7.15 -5.60
C HIS A 176 14.48 -8.16 -5.25
N GLY A 177 15.39 -8.41 -6.20
CA GLY A 177 16.42 -9.45 -6.04
C GLY A 177 15.80 -10.84 -6.00
N ILE A 178 16.05 -11.58 -4.93
CA ILE A 178 15.48 -12.92 -4.70
C ILE A 178 14.17 -12.87 -3.90
N VAL A 179 13.76 -11.69 -3.45
CA VAL A 179 12.58 -11.50 -2.59
C VAL A 179 11.33 -11.41 -3.45
N PRO A 180 10.34 -12.29 -3.26
CA PRO A 180 9.04 -12.13 -3.90
C PRO A 180 8.40 -10.80 -3.50
N ALA A 181 8.01 -9.99 -4.48
CA ALA A 181 7.49 -8.65 -4.21
C ALA A 181 6.36 -8.27 -5.17
N LEU A 182 5.48 -7.40 -4.70
CA LEU A 182 4.35 -6.83 -5.43
C LEU A 182 4.48 -5.32 -5.57
N ALA A 183 4.00 -4.82 -6.70
CA ALA A 183 3.56 -3.46 -6.86
C ALA A 183 2.03 -3.45 -6.99
N LEU A 184 1.39 -2.34 -6.61
CA LEU A 184 -0.06 -2.24 -6.68
C LEU A 184 -0.55 -0.88 -7.14
N ALA A 185 -1.75 -0.87 -7.75
CA ALA A 185 -2.54 0.34 -7.98
C ALA A 185 -3.88 0.23 -7.25
N ILE A 186 -4.28 1.30 -6.58
CA ILE A 186 -5.58 1.48 -5.97
C ILE A 186 -6.43 2.32 -6.93
N LEU A 187 -7.58 1.78 -7.35
CA LEU A 187 -8.53 2.44 -8.22
C LEU A 187 -9.80 2.78 -7.43
N ILE A 188 -10.12 4.05 -7.35
CA ILE A 188 -11.26 4.54 -6.57
C ILE A 188 -11.81 5.85 -7.14
N ASP A 189 -13.11 5.90 -7.44
CA ASP A 189 -13.80 7.10 -7.95
C ASP A 189 -13.03 7.82 -9.07
N GLY A 190 -12.57 7.07 -10.06
CA GLY A 190 -11.80 7.59 -11.19
C GLY A 190 -10.36 8.05 -10.86
N LYS A 191 -9.90 7.89 -9.61
CA LYS A 191 -8.53 8.16 -9.18
C LYS A 191 -7.69 6.91 -9.19
N LYS A 192 -6.39 7.07 -9.41
CA LYS A 192 -5.40 6.00 -9.41
C LYS A 192 -4.20 6.35 -8.56
N ILE A 193 -3.98 5.55 -7.52
CA ILE A 193 -2.80 5.62 -6.64
C ILE A 193 -1.96 4.40 -6.91
N VAL A 194 -0.67 4.57 -7.20
CA VAL A 194 0.26 3.46 -7.41
C VAL A 194 1.31 3.46 -6.32
N ILE A 195 1.61 2.28 -5.77
CA ILE A 195 2.66 2.06 -4.77
C ILE A 195 3.63 1.02 -5.36
N SER A 196 4.90 1.40 -5.48
CA SER A 196 5.90 0.56 -6.13
C SER A 196 6.26 -0.71 -5.33
N GLY A 197 6.09 -0.68 -4.00
CA GLY A 197 6.82 -1.59 -3.15
C GLY A 197 8.33 -1.44 -3.34
N ASP A 198 9.12 -2.33 -2.77
CA ASP A 198 10.52 -2.43 -3.06
C ASP A 198 10.73 -3.10 -4.42
N SER A 199 11.33 -2.37 -5.34
CA SER A 199 11.52 -2.80 -6.73
C SER A 199 12.67 -2.08 -7.38
N ASN A 200 13.33 -2.72 -8.32
CA ASN A 200 14.25 -2.08 -9.26
C ASN A 200 13.63 -1.87 -10.66
N ASP A 201 12.40 -2.30 -10.84
CA ASP A 201 11.62 -2.26 -12.10
C ASP A 201 12.33 -2.87 -13.33
N LYS A 202 13.17 -3.87 -13.11
CA LYS A 202 13.93 -4.55 -14.19
C LYS A 202 13.01 -5.06 -15.32
N GLU A 203 11.79 -5.52 -14.96
CA GLU A 203 10.81 -6.06 -15.89
C GLU A 203 9.86 -4.98 -16.46
N LYS A 204 10.03 -3.72 -16.06
CA LYS A 204 9.21 -2.57 -16.48
C LYS A 204 7.71 -2.72 -16.22
N HIS A 205 7.37 -3.43 -15.15
CA HIS A 205 5.98 -3.61 -14.74
C HIS A 205 5.37 -2.33 -14.18
N LEU A 206 6.17 -1.51 -13.50
CA LEU A 206 5.71 -0.25 -12.91
C LEU A 206 5.31 0.78 -13.97
N GLU A 207 6.03 0.87 -15.11
CA GLU A 207 5.65 1.76 -16.21
C GLU A 207 4.23 1.46 -16.70
N ARG A 208 3.88 0.17 -16.84
CA ARG A 208 2.54 -0.26 -17.24
C ARG A 208 1.50 -0.01 -16.14
N LEU A 209 1.85 -0.32 -14.89
CA LEU A 209 0.95 -0.17 -13.74
C LEU A 209 0.68 1.31 -13.44
N ALA A 210 1.68 2.18 -13.55
CA ALA A 210 1.59 3.59 -13.21
C ALA A 210 0.93 4.46 -14.28
N LYS A 211 0.54 3.88 -15.42
CA LYS A 211 -0.07 4.65 -16.52
C LYS A 211 -1.22 5.52 -16.04
N ASP A 212 -1.09 6.84 -16.30
CA ASP A 212 -2.05 7.89 -15.98
C ASP A 212 -2.39 8.00 -14.47
N ALA A 213 -1.44 7.61 -13.58
CA ALA A 213 -1.66 7.68 -12.13
C ALA A 213 -1.76 9.12 -11.62
N ASP A 214 -2.73 9.36 -10.72
CA ASP A 214 -2.85 10.64 -10.00
C ASP A 214 -1.73 10.79 -8.96
N LEU A 215 -1.33 9.68 -8.35
CA LEU A 215 -0.29 9.61 -7.33
C LEU A 215 0.56 8.35 -7.52
N PHE A 216 1.88 8.52 -7.54
CA PHE A 216 2.85 7.42 -7.50
C PHE A 216 3.71 7.53 -6.25
N ILE A 217 3.56 6.57 -5.36
CA ILE A 217 4.42 6.37 -4.19
C ILE A 217 5.59 5.50 -4.67
N ALA A 218 6.76 6.10 -4.77
CA ALA A 218 7.98 5.44 -5.21
C ALA A 218 8.95 5.24 -4.05
N HIS A 219 9.34 3.99 -3.79
CA HIS A 219 10.33 3.69 -2.76
C HIS A 219 11.72 4.18 -3.21
N HIS A 220 12.30 5.07 -2.43
CA HIS A 220 13.54 5.78 -2.70
C HIS A 220 14.63 5.37 -1.69
N ALA A 221 14.93 4.08 -1.66
CA ALA A 221 15.89 3.50 -0.73
C ALA A 221 17.35 3.78 -1.10
N VAL A 222 17.66 4.14 -2.35
CA VAL A 222 19.02 4.31 -2.85
C VAL A 222 19.21 5.61 -3.62
N PRO A 223 20.38 6.27 -3.51
CA PRO A 223 20.71 7.44 -4.33
C PRO A 223 21.08 7.03 -5.77
N GLU A 224 21.19 7.99 -6.67
CA GLU A 224 21.54 7.76 -8.08
C GLU A 224 22.84 6.97 -8.23
N HIS A 225 23.86 7.38 -7.50
CA HIS A 225 25.15 6.72 -7.47
C HIS A 225 25.24 5.74 -6.30
N THR A 226 24.94 4.48 -6.57
CA THR A 226 25.02 3.39 -5.60
C THR A 226 25.65 2.14 -6.19
N ASN A 227 25.99 1.16 -5.37
CA ASN A 227 26.61 -0.09 -5.81
C ASN A 227 25.62 -1.00 -6.56
N LYS A 228 26.15 -2.00 -7.26
CA LYS A 228 25.38 -2.93 -8.09
C LYS A 228 24.35 -3.74 -7.28
N PHE A 229 24.72 -4.14 -6.05
CA PHE A 229 23.82 -4.90 -5.19
C PHE A 229 22.56 -4.09 -4.85
N ALA A 230 22.75 -2.85 -4.40
CA ALA A 230 21.62 -1.98 -4.06
C ALA A 230 20.72 -1.64 -5.28
N LYS A 231 21.32 -1.47 -6.47
CA LYS A 231 20.56 -1.31 -7.73
C LYS A 231 19.78 -2.55 -8.15
N ASN A 232 20.23 -3.74 -7.73
CA ASN A 232 19.48 -4.97 -7.98
C ASN A 232 18.22 -5.09 -7.12
N LEU A 233 18.15 -4.32 -6.03
CA LEU A 233 17.01 -4.34 -5.10
C LEU A 233 16.06 -3.17 -5.30
N HIS A 234 16.57 -1.99 -5.63
CA HIS A 234 15.79 -0.74 -5.58
C HIS A 234 16.01 0.14 -6.81
N MET A 235 14.96 0.90 -7.16
CA MET A 235 15.02 1.95 -8.17
C MET A 235 15.94 3.09 -7.73
N ILE A 236 16.79 3.55 -8.64
CA ILE A 236 17.51 4.82 -8.50
C ILE A 236 16.63 5.99 -8.98
N PRO A 237 16.90 7.24 -8.60
CA PRO A 237 16.11 8.41 -8.99
C PRO A 237 15.83 8.55 -10.49
N SER A 238 16.77 8.20 -11.36
CA SER A 238 16.58 8.24 -12.82
C SER A 238 15.53 7.24 -13.31
N ILE A 239 15.46 6.04 -12.73
CA ILE A 239 14.43 5.04 -13.05
C ILE A 239 13.06 5.55 -12.61
N ILE A 240 12.94 6.10 -11.39
CA ILE A 240 11.69 6.69 -10.90
C ILE A 240 11.21 7.82 -11.84
N ALA A 241 12.14 8.66 -12.31
CA ALA A 241 11.83 9.75 -13.23
C ALA A 241 11.30 9.24 -14.58
N ASP A 242 11.95 8.22 -15.13
CA ASP A 242 11.55 7.60 -16.40
C ASP A 242 10.15 6.99 -16.33
N ILE A 243 9.86 6.23 -15.27
CA ILE A 243 8.54 5.67 -15.03
C ILE A 243 7.52 6.81 -14.95
N ALA A 244 7.74 7.80 -14.08
CA ALA A 244 6.81 8.90 -13.87
C ALA A 244 6.51 9.68 -15.16
N GLN A 245 7.52 9.94 -15.98
CA GLN A 245 7.37 10.65 -17.24
C GLN A 245 6.64 9.84 -18.31
N LYS A 246 7.05 8.59 -18.54
CA LYS A 246 6.48 7.72 -19.57
C LYS A 246 5.04 7.30 -19.25
N SER A 247 4.73 7.18 -17.94
CA SER A 247 3.41 6.81 -17.47
C SER A 247 2.49 8.01 -17.25
N HIS A 248 2.90 9.23 -17.57
CA HIS A 248 2.13 10.47 -17.38
C HIS A 248 1.62 10.63 -15.93
N VAL A 249 2.44 10.25 -14.94
CA VAL A 249 2.11 10.39 -13.52
C VAL A 249 1.94 11.88 -13.18
N LYS A 250 0.89 12.24 -12.41
CA LYS A 250 0.65 13.64 -12.04
C LYS A 250 1.50 14.09 -10.85
N LYS A 251 1.69 13.20 -9.86
CA LYS A 251 2.46 13.49 -8.64
C LYS A 251 3.24 12.26 -8.19
N VAL A 252 4.51 12.46 -7.83
CA VAL A 252 5.39 11.45 -7.22
C VAL A 252 5.64 11.81 -5.77
N ILE A 253 5.59 10.83 -4.88
CA ILE A 253 6.06 10.94 -3.50
C ILE A 253 7.13 9.88 -3.28
N LEU A 254 8.31 10.33 -2.84
CA LEU A 254 9.45 9.48 -2.53
C LEU A 254 9.38 9.06 -1.07
N THR A 255 9.25 7.75 -0.82
CA THR A 255 9.13 7.16 0.52
C THR A 255 10.15 6.05 0.71
N HIS A 256 10.06 5.27 1.81
CA HIS A 256 11.04 4.23 2.13
C HIS A 256 12.46 4.77 2.04
N ARG A 257 12.66 5.98 2.58
CA ARG A 257 13.95 6.66 2.50
C ARG A 257 14.89 6.13 3.58
N MET A 258 16.03 5.66 3.17
CA MET A 258 17.10 5.19 4.06
C MET A 258 18.10 6.33 4.35
N ARG A 259 18.92 6.19 5.38
CA ARG A 259 19.95 7.20 5.76
C ARG A 259 20.79 7.64 4.56
N ARG A 260 21.10 6.71 3.66
CA ARG A 260 21.88 6.98 2.43
C ARG A 260 21.17 7.88 1.42
N THR A 261 19.88 8.12 1.58
CA THR A 261 19.05 9.02 0.73
C THR A 261 18.57 10.27 1.46
N LEU A 262 18.53 10.27 2.80
CA LEU A 262 18.05 11.41 3.62
C LEU A 262 18.88 12.69 3.46
N THR A 263 20.14 12.57 3.06
CA THR A 263 21.02 13.73 2.80
C THR A 263 21.22 13.97 1.29
N LYS A 264 20.43 13.30 0.44
CA LYS A 264 20.55 13.30 -1.01
C LYS A 264 19.31 13.81 -1.74
N GLU A 265 18.41 14.47 -1.02
CA GLU A 265 17.15 14.97 -1.57
C GLU A 265 17.38 15.89 -2.78
N GLN A 266 18.28 16.86 -2.64
CA GLN A 266 18.57 17.80 -3.71
C GLN A 266 19.24 17.13 -4.93
N GLU A 267 20.12 16.16 -4.69
CA GLU A 267 20.72 15.34 -5.75
C GLU A 267 19.63 14.56 -6.51
N SER A 268 18.77 13.86 -5.78
CA SER A 268 17.67 13.08 -6.33
C SER A 268 16.69 13.94 -7.12
N LEU A 269 16.28 15.10 -6.59
CA LEU A 269 15.42 16.05 -7.29
C LEU A 269 16.07 16.56 -8.57
N THR A 270 17.38 16.85 -8.54
CA THR A 270 18.11 17.31 -9.72
C THR A 270 18.09 16.27 -10.84
N VAL A 271 18.26 14.99 -10.49
CA VAL A 271 18.19 13.89 -11.46
C VAL A 271 16.77 13.74 -11.99
N ILE A 272 15.77 13.66 -11.10
CA ILE A 272 14.37 13.43 -11.48
C ILE A 272 13.87 14.56 -12.39
N ARG A 273 14.15 15.82 -12.07
CA ARG A 273 13.68 17.00 -12.83
C ARG A 273 14.31 17.16 -14.21
N LYS A 274 15.38 16.44 -14.54
CA LYS A 274 15.90 16.39 -15.92
C LYS A 274 14.85 15.80 -16.88
N VAL A 275 14.10 14.81 -16.43
CA VAL A 275 13.15 14.04 -17.24
C VAL A 275 11.70 14.37 -16.86
N TYR A 276 11.32 14.22 -15.59
CA TYR A 276 9.97 14.41 -15.10
C TYR A 276 9.74 15.84 -14.59
N LYS A 277 8.68 16.52 -15.10
CA LYS A 277 8.35 17.92 -14.78
C LYS A 277 7.16 18.05 -13.82
N GLY A 278 6.54 16.95 -13.42
CA GLY A 278 5.43 16.95 -12.46
C GLY A 278 5.87 17.25 -11.02
N VAL A 279 4.91 17.16 -10.12
CA VAL A 279 5.15 17.41 -8.68
C VAL A 279 5.91 16.24 -8.06
N VAL A 280 7.03 16.53 -7.38
CA VAL A 280 7.81 15.57 -6.60
C VAL A 280 7.90 16.05 -5.16
N LEU A 281 7.49 15.19 -4.22
CA LEU A 281 7.54 15.43 -2.78
C LEU A 281 8.33 14.31 -2.09
N PHE A 282 8.84 14.60 -0.90
CA PHE A 282 9.37 13.56 0.00
C PHE A 282 8.30 13.23 1.04
N GLY A 283 8.05 11.94 1.20
CA GLY A 283 7.10 11.46 2.20
C GLY A 283 7.69 11.50 3.61
N GLU A 284 6.87 11.88 4.55
CA GLU A 284 7.17 11.89 5.98
C GLU A 284 6.08 11.10 6.72
N ASP A 285 6.41 10.59 7.91
CA ASP A 285 5.42 9.96 8.78
C ASP A 285 4.23 10.88 9.01
N ARG A 286 3.02 10.32 8.93
CA ARG A 286 1.75 11.01 9.11
C ARG A 286 1.41 12.07 8.05
N MET A 287 2.17 12.09 6.94
CA MET A 287 1.83 12.93 5.79
C MET A 287 0.58 12.39 5.12
N ARG A 288 -0.47 13.23 5.03
CA ARG A 288 -1.73 12.88 4.38
C ARG A 288 -1.89 13.63 3.05
N VAL A 289 -2.19 12.90 2.01
CA VAL A 289 -2.32 13.41 0.63
C VAL A 289 -3.75 13.21 0.16
N ARG A 290 -4.46 14.31 -0.04
CA ARG A 290 -5.81 14.30 -0.61
C ARG A 290 -5.76 14.23 -2.14
N LEU A 291 -6.55 13.32 -2.71
CA LEU A 291 -6.80 13.25 -4.14
C LEU A 291 -8.08 14.07 -4.46
N LYS A 292 -7.91 15.03 -5.38
CA LYS A 292 -9.00 15.91 -5.81
C LYS A 292 -9.55 15.48 -7.17
#